data_f34a8b6f3797c0f3022335f1fd615f70
#
_entry.id   f34a8b6f3797c0f3022335f1fd615f70
#
_cell.length_a   1.000
_cell.length_b   1.000
_cell.length_c   1.000
_cell.angle_alpha   90.00
_cell.angle_beta   90.00
_cell.angle_gamma   90.00
#
_symmetry.space_group_name_H-M   'P 1'
#
loop_
_entity.id
_entity.type
_entity.pdbx_description
1 polymer ?
#
loop_
_entity_poly.entity_id
_entity_poly.type
_entity_poly.pdbx_seq_one_letter_code
_entity_poly.pdbx_strand_id
1 'polypeptide(L)'
;MQLAGRPDRIARARTELAGHDLACPCATHVPCHRDVLLDITEPPADPARAGHGLAITLARPWASLVLLPEALSPTVVHTRSWCTDYRGALCVIGARRLDGHAVTAAVAAGLDACWHARQSGWVGVGVLVDVHRATRTCCRHRGGLRPPRLTGGYHWVWSHGARLARPVHGHGFLGLHPVAWSVLVASDAALRAANV
;
A
#
# COMPACT_ATOMS: atom_id res chain seq x y z
N MET A 1 -6.96 -3.82 21.31
CA MET A 1 -6.51 -2.59 22.01
C MET A 1 -6.88 -1.39 21.14
N GLN A 2 -7.88 -0.57 21.56
CA GLN A 2 -8.35 0.59 20.80
C GLN A 2 -7.57 1.84 21.21
N LEU A 3 -6.44 2.11 20.55
CA LEU A 3 -5.73 3.39 20.67
C LEU A 3 -6.21 4.41 19.61
N ALA A 4 -6.78 3.94 18.51
CA ALA A 4 -7.37 4.80 17.49
C ALA A 4 -8.57 5.60 18.07
N GLY A 5 -8.45 6.92 18.15
CA GLY A 5 -9.45 7.82 18.71
C GLY A 5 -9.17 8.36 20.12
N ARG A 6 -7.98 8.12 20.69
CA ARG A 6 -7.57 8.64 22.01
C ARG A 6 -6.28 9.47 21.89
N PRO A 7 -6.36 10.72 21.38
CA PRO A 7 -5.18 11.55 21.12
C PRO A 7 -4.38 11.85 22.40
N ASP A 8 -5.04 11.91 23.55
CA ASP A 8 -4.44 12.04 24.87
C ASP A 8 -3.47 10.88 25.19
N ARG A 9 -3.88 9.64 24.91
CA ARG A 9 -3.06 8.44 25.13
C ARG A 9 -1.91 8.33 24.14
N ILE A 10 -2.14 8.75 22.90
CA ILE A 10 -1.09 8.79 21.87
C ILE A 10 -0.02 9.81 22.25
N ALA A 11 -0.42 11.03 22.67
CA ALA A 11 0.51 12.05 23.12
C ALA A 11 1.34 11.59 24.34
N ARG A 12 0.69 10.94 25.30
CA ARG A 12 1.35 10.38 26.48
C ARG A 12 2.35 9.28 26.11
N ALA A 13 1.96 8.34 25.24
CA ALA A 13 2.85 7.28 24.76
C ALA A 13 4.09 7.85 24.07
N ARG A 14 3.94 8.89 23.26
CA ARG A 14 5.07 9.60 22.62
C ARG A 14 6.03 10.19 23.64
N THR A 15 5.50 10.81 24.70
CA THR A 15 6.34 11.42 25.74
C THR A 15 7.06 10.40 26.61
N GLU A 16 6.39 9.31 26.94
CA GLU A 16 6.89 8.33 27.93
C GLU A 16 7.76 7.24 27.30
N LEU A 17 7.55 6.90 26.02
CA LEU A 17 8.20 5.74 25.38
C LEU A 17 9.20 6.12 24.28
N ALA A 18 9.25 7.39 23.85
CA ALA A 18 10.19 7.80 22.82
C ALA A 18 11.65 7.58 23.26
N GLY A 19 12.44 6.96 22.40
CA GLY A 19 13.86 6.66 22.67
C GLY A 19 14.10 5.48 23.63
N HIS A 20 13.07 4.75 24.04
CA HIS A 20 13.19 3.56 24.88
C HIS A 20 13.06 2.26 24.06
N ASP A 21 13.87 1.26 24.43
CA ASP A 21 13.70 -0.09 23.90
C ASP A 21 12.42 -0.72 24.46
N LEU A 22 11.54 -1.16 23.58
CA LEU A 22 10.27 -1.78 23.96
C LEU A 22 10.36 -3.31 23.80
N ALA A 23 10.11 -4.04 24.88
CA ALA A 23 9.99 -5.50 24.87
C ALA A 23 8.52 -5.94 24.92
N CYS A 24 8.20 -7.03 24.24
CA CYS A 24 6.86 -7.63 24.25
C CYS A 24 6.96 -9.17 24.29
N PRO A 25 6.15 -9.86 25.11
CA PRO A 25 6.11 -11.31 25.17
C PRO A 25 5.30 -11.95 24.03
N CYS A 26 4.88 -11.18 23.04
CA CYS A 26 4.14 -11.71 21.89
C CYS A 26 4.98 -12.72 21.10
N ALA A 27 4.34 -13.79 20.64
CA ALA A 27 4.98 -14.73 19.73
C ALA A 27 5.37 -14.03 18.41
N THR A 28 6.51 -14.39 17.84
CA THR A 28 7.11 -13.71 16.67
C THR A 28 6.27 -13.76 15.38
N HIS A 29 5.26 -14.64 15.34
CA HIS A 29 4.38 -14.83 14.18
C HIS A 29 3.04 -14.07 14.27
N VAL A 30 2.81 -13.32 15.35
CA VAL A 30 1.60 -12.51 15.53
C VAL A 30 1.95 -11.01 15.55
N PRO A 31 1.00 -10.13 15.15
CA PRO A 31 1.20 -8.69 15.28
C PRO A 31 1.54 -8.30 16.71
N CYS A 32 2.66 -7.63 16.91
CA CYS A 32 3.19 -7.30 18.21
C CYS A 32 2.66 -5.94 18.71
N HIS A 33 2.29 -5.85 19.99
CA HIS A 33 1.93 -4.58 20.62
C HIS A 33 3.08 -3.57 20.61
N ARG A 34 4.32 -4.05 20.72
CA ARG A 34 5.54 -3.25 20.62
C ARG A 34 5.58 -2.49 19.28
N ASP A 35 5.31 -3.17 18.17
CA ASP A 35 5.40 -2.57 16.84
C ASP A 35 4.39 -1.43 16.69
N VAL A 36 3.16 -1.61 17.22
CA VAL A 36 2.14 -0.55 17.27
C VAL A 36 2.57 0.63 18.15
N LEU A 37 3.25 0.36 19.28
CA LEU A 37 3.73 1.43 20.15
C LEU A 37 4.92 2.16 19.54
N LEU A 38 5.84 1.48 18.87
CA LEU A 38 6.94 2.10 18.12
C LEU A 38 6.40 3.01 17.01
N ASP A 39 5.41 2.56 16.23
CA ASP A 39 4.76 3.39 15.20
C ASP A 39 4.10 4.66 15.77
N ILE A 40 3.66 4.62 17.03
CA ILE A 40 3.04 5.75 17.71
C ILE A 40 4.09 6.69 18.29
N THR A 41 5.14 6.15 18.89
CA THR A 41 6.16 6.92 19.62
C THR A 41 7.22 7.51 18.72
N GLU A 42 7.53 6.82 17.65
CA GLU A 42 8.37 7.31 16.56
C GLU A 42 7.45 7.58 15.36
N PRO A 43 6.81 8.77 15.29
CA PRO A 43 6.10 9.13 14.08
C PRO A 43 7.12 8.98 12.94
N PRO A 44 6.74 8.38 11.81
CA PRO A 44 7.67 8.17 10.72
C PRO A 44 8.38 9.50 10.47
N ALA A 45 9.63 9.57 10.83
CA ALA A 45 10.50 10.64 10.39
C ALA A 45 10.29 10.70 8.88
N ASP A 46 10.05 11.91 8.34
CA ASP A 46 9.83 12.13 6.91
C ASP A 46 10.51 10.99 6.12
N PRO A 47 9.76 10.10 5.45
CA PRO A 47 10.34 8.91 4.82
C PRO A 47 11.45 9.29 3.85
N ALA A 48 11.48 10.52 3.34
CA ALA A 48 12.58 11.07 2.58
C ALA A 48 13.85 11.30 3.42
N ARG A 49 13.74 11.51 4.73
CA ARG A 49 14.89 11.74 5.64
C ARG A 49 15.39 10.47 6.32
N ALA A 50 14.54 9.49 6.52
CA ALA A 50 14.90 8.28 7.29
C ALA A 50 15.52 7.15 6.45
N GLY A 51 15.65 7.30 5.15
CA GLY A 51 16.09 6.22 4.26
C GLY A 51 15.12 5.03 4.22
N HIS A 52 13.87 5.22 4.67
CA HIS A 52 12.78 4.23 4.63
C HIS A 52 11.56 4.80 3.92
N GLY A 53 10.91 3.95 3.12
CA GLY A 53 9.58 4.18 2.57
C GLY A 53 8.53 3.35 3.27
N LEU A 54 7.27 3.49 2.86
CA LEU A 54 6.20 2.58 3.28
C LEU A 54 5.84 1.62 2.15
N ALA A 55 5.52 0.40 2.52
CA ALA A 55 5.05 -0.63 1.60
C ALA A 55 3.64 -1.10 1.95
N ILE A 56 2.94 -1.58 0.95
CA ILE A 56 1.63 -2.19 1.09
C ILE A 56 1.55 -3.47 0.26
N THR A 57 0.89 -4.49 0.82
CA THR A 57 0.61 -5.73 0.10
C THR A 57 -0.81 -5.70 -0.44
N LEU A 58 -0.93 -5.93 -1.74
CA LEU A 58 -2.20 -6.01 -2.46
C LEU A 58 -2.41 -7.37 -3.09
N ALA A 59 -3.65 -7.86 -3.10
CA ALA A 59 -4.01 -9.06 -3.86
C ALA A 59 -3.73 -8.82 -5.36
N ARG A 60 -3.38 -9.87 -6.09
CA ARG A 60 -3.24 -9.81 -7.56
C ARG A 60 -4.62 -9.86 -8.21
N PRO A 61 -4.86 -9.19 -9.28
CA PRO A 61 -4.01 -8.27 -10.03
C PRO A 61 -3.95 -6.83 -9.49
N TRP A 62 -4.63 -6.46 -8.39
CA TRP A 62 -4.66 -5.09 -7.84
C TRP A 62 -3.26 -4.50 -7.69
N ALA A 63 -2.28 -5.30 -7.22
CA ALA A 63 -0.90 -4.83 -7.05
C ALA A 63 -0.30 -4.23 -8.34
N SER A 64 -0.60 -4.80 -9.49
CA SER A 64 -0.15 -4.28 -10.77
C SER A 64 -1.09 -3.22 -11.34
N LEU A 65 -2.39 -3.30 -11.06
CA LEU A 65 -3.39 -2.36 -11.58
C LEU A 65 -3.26 -0.96 -10.96
N VAL A 66 -2.89 -0.86 -9.68
CA VAL A 66 -2.66 0.45 -9.03
C VAL A 66 -1.42 1.18 -9.56
N LEU A 67 -0.62 0.50 -10.39
CA LEU A 67 0.57 1.05 -11.04
C LEU A 67 0.36 1.32 -12.54
N LEU A 68 -0.89 1.38 -12.99
CA LEU A 68 -1.18 1.71 -14.38
C LEU A 68 -0.68 3.12 -14.71
N PRO A 69 -0.08 3.33 -15.90
CA PRO A 69 0.23 4.65 -16.39
C PRO A 69 -1.02 5.53 -16.47
N GLU A 70 -0.87 6.83 -16.23
CA GLU A 70 -1.97 7.79 -16.30
C GLU A 70 -2.71 7.76 -17.64
N ALA A 71 -2.00 7.54 -18.72
CA ALA A 71 -2.57 7.41 -20.06
C ALA A 71 -3.56 6.23 -20.21
N LEU A 72 -3.38 5.15 -19.42
CA LEU A 72 -4.28 3.99 -19.43
C LEU A 72 -5.38 4.11 -18.38
N SER A 73 -5.09 4.73 -17.26
CA SER A 73 -6.06 4.96 -16.18
C SER A 73 -5.62 6.13 -15.32
N PRO A 74 -6.32 7.28 -15.38
CA PRO A 74 -5.94 8.46 -14.58
C PRO A 74 -6.07 8.20 -13.08
N THR A 75 -6.93 7.27 -12.67
CA THR A 75 -7.05 6.82 -11.29
C THR A 75 -7.40 5.35 -11.21
N VAL A 76 -6.93 4.70 -10.14
CA VAL A 76 -7.36 3.35 -9.79
C VAL A 76 -7.96 3.41 -8.38
N VAL A 77 -9.17 2.89 -8.22
CA VAL A 77 -9.84 2.81 -6.92
C VAL A 77 -9.81 1.37 -6.44
N HIS A 78 -9.24 1.15 -5.27
CA HIS A 78 -9.19 -0.16 -4.63
C HIS A 78 -9.93 -0.11 -3.28
N THR A 79 -10.68 -1.14 -2.91
CA THR A 79 -11.45 -1.16 -1.66
C THR A 79 -10.74 -1.97 -0.59
N ARG A 80 -10.68 -1.43 0.64
CA ARG A 80 -10.13 -2.09 1.82
C ARG A 80 -11.05 -1.95 3.02
N SER A 81 -10.91 -2.87 3.98
CA SER A 81 -11.70 -2.85 5.22
C SER A 81 -11.21 -1.82 6.24
N TRP A 82 -10.02 -1.23 6.05
CA TRP A 82 -9.38 -0.30 6.97
C TRP A 82 -8.97 1.00 6.24
N CYS A 83 -8.79 2.08 7.01
CA CYS A 83 -8.36 3.39 6.52
C CYS A 83 -6.96 3.73 7.03
N THR A 84 -6.37 4.76 6.41
CA THR A 84 -5.13 5.39 6.83
C THR A 84 -5.17 6.88 6.51
N ASP A 85 -4.49 7.67 7.31
CA ASP A 85 -4.27 9.10 7.03
C ASP A 85 -3.06 9.34 6.12
N TYR A 86 -2.28 8.29 5.84
CA TYR A 86 -1.14 8.37 4.94
C TYR A 86 -1.58 8.72 3.51
N ARG A 87 -0.86 9.63 2.89
CA ARG A 87 -0.92 9.97 1.47
C ARG A 87 0.50 10.08 0.94
N GLY A 88 0.73 9.63 -0.29
CA GLY A 88 2.05 9.68 -0.90
C GLY A 88 2.47 8.36 -1.54
N ALA A 89 3.76 8.24 -1.80
CA ALA A 89 4.35 7.08 -2.47
C ALA A 89 4.35 5.83 -1.57
N LEU A 90 3.87 4.72 -2.09
CA LEU A 90 3.86 3.41 -1.44
C LEU A 90 4.51 2.37 -2.35
N CYS A 91 5.44 1.62 -1.79
CA CYS A 91 5.93 0.41 -2.45
C CYS A 91 4.84 -0.64 -2.49
N VAL A 92 4.61 -1.22 -3.65
CA VAL A 92 3.54 -2.17 -3.85
C VAL A 92 4.09 -3.58 -3.99
N ILE A 93 3.52 -4.48 -3.17
CA ILE A 93 3.84 -5.91 -3.20
C ILE A 93 2.62 -6.67 -3.68
N GLY A 94 2.80 -7.50 -4.70
CA GLY A 94 1.80 -8.45 -5.17
C GLY A 94 1.77 -9.68 -4.27
N ALA A 95 0.66 -9.90 -3.57
CA ALA A 95 0.43 -11.09 -2.75
C ALA A 95 0.30 -12.36 -3.60
N ARG A 96 0.38 -13.52 -2.97
CA ARG A 96 0.05 -14.81 -3.63
C ARG A 96 -1.44 -14.91 -3.97
N ARG A 97 -2.29 -14.27 -3.18
CA ARG A 97 -3.76 -14.27 -3.34
C ARG A 97 -4.15 -13.60 -4.66
N LEU A 98 -5.07 -14.23 -5.39
CA LEU A 98 -5.72 -13.68 -6.58
C LEU A 98 -7.11 -13.16 -6.19
N ASP A 99 -7.48 -11.98 -6.69
CA ASP A 99 -8.82 -11.39 -6.56
C ASP A 99 -9.56 -11.52 -7.90
N GLY A 100 -10.54 -12.42 -7.95
CA GLY A 100 -11.32 -12.67 -9.16
C GLY A 100 -12.12 -11.44 -9.64
N HIS A 101 -12.58 -10.59 -8.73
CA HIS A 101 -13.26 -9.35 -9.11
C HIS A 101 -12.34 -8.37 -9.83
N ALA A 102 -11.08 -8.31 -9.39
CA ALA A 102 -10.08 -7.49 -10.06
C ALA A 102 -9.69 -8.05 -11.43
N VAL A 103 -9.66 -9.37 -11.58
CA VAL A 103 -9.47 -10.00 -12.90
C VAL A 103 -10.60 -9.59 -13.85
N THR A 104 -11.85 -9.70 -13.41
CA THR A 104 -13.02 -9.29 -14.20
C THR A 104 -12.96 -7.79 -14.57
N ALA A 105 -12.57 -6.93 -13.61
CA ALA A 105 -12.45 -5.50 -13.85
C ALA A 105 -11.34 -5.19 -14.86
N ALA A 106 -10.22 -5.89 -14.81
CA ALA A 106 -9.12 -5.74 -15.77
C ALA A 106 -9.54 -6.15 -17.20
N VAL A 107 -10.24 -7.28 -17.33
CA VAL A 107 -10.79 -7.73 -18.62
C VAL A 107 -11.78 -6.71 -19.18
N ALA A 108 -12.71 -6.23 -18.36
CA ALA A 108 -13.69 -5.22 -18.77
C ALA A 108 -13.05 -3.88 -19.20
N ALA A 109 -11.87 -3.58 -18.68
CA ALA A 109 -11.07 -2.41 -19.04
C ALA A 109 -10.15 -2.67 -20.26
N GLY A 110 -10.22 -3.83 -20.92
CA GLY A 110 -9.37 -4.19 -22.05
C GLY A 110 -7.90 -4.45 -21.71
N LEU A 111 -7.60 -4.73 -20.43
CA LEU A 111 -6.25 -5.00 -19.96
C LEU A 111 -5.91 -6.49 -20.06
N ASP A 112 -4.63 -6.83 -20.23
CA ASP A 112 -4.16 -8.21 -20.11
C ASP A 112 -4.22 -8.70 -18.65
N ALA A 113 -5.38 -9.20 -18.26
CA ALA A 113 -5.62 -9.69 -16.91
C ALA A 113 -4.71 -10.85 -16.53
N CYS A 114 -4.31 -11.68 -17.48
CA CYS A 114 -3.39 -12.80 -17.25
C CYS A 114 -1.98 -12.30 -16.90
N TRP A 115 -1.50 -11.30 -17.61
CA TRP A 115 -0.22 -10.68 -17.32
C TRP A 115 -0.23 -10.00 -15.94
N HIS A 116 -1.26 -9.19 -15.66
CA HIS A 116 -1.42 -8.53 -14.37
C HIS A 116 -1.54 -9.52 -13.20
N ALA A 117 -2.21 -10.65 -13.42
CA ALA A 117 -2.38 -11.70 -12.40
C ALA A 117 -1.07 -12.43 -12.06
N ARG A 118 -0.08 -12.43 -12.93
CA ARG A 118 1.24 -13.05 -12.68
C ARG A 118 2.20 -12.17 -11.88
N GLN A 119 1.91 -10.86 -11.72
CA GLN A 119 2.79 -9.91 -11.05
C GLN A 119 2.76 -10.13 -9.52
N SER A 120 3.76 -10.82 -8.97
CA SER A 120 3.88 -11.12 -7.53
C SER A 120 5.25 -10.67 -6.99
N GLY A 121 5.37 -10.43 -5.67
CA GLY A 121 6.54 -9.83 -5.05
C GLY A 121 6.52 -8.30 -5.20
N TRP A 122 7.67 -7.65 -5.14
CA TRP A 122 7.80 -6.21 -5.36
C TRP A 122 7.50 -5.89 -6.82
N VAL A 123 6.46 -5.11 -7.07
CA VAL A 123 6.00 -4.79 -8.43
C VAL A 123 6.21 -3.34 -8.83
N GLY A 124 6.45 -2.45 -7.88
CA GLY A 124 6.70 -1.04 -8.15
C GLY A 124 6.33 -0.09 -7.02
N VAL A 125 6.16 1.18 -7.34
CA VAL A 125 5.76 2.25 -6.44
C VAL A 125 4.53 2.94 -7.00
N GLY A 126 3.47 3.06 -6.21
CA GLY A 126 2.25 3.79 -6.55
C GLY A 126 2.05 5.00 -5.64
N VAL A 127 1.27 5.97 -6.07
CA VAL A 127 0.93 7.16 -5.28
C VAL A 127 -0.51 7.07 -4.79
N LEU A 128 -0.66 6.95 -3.48
CA LEU A 128 -1.96 7.00 -2.79
C LEU A 128 -2.36 8.47 -2.59
N VAL A 129 -3.42 8.91 -3.26
CA VAL A 129 -3.85 10.31 -3.22
C VAL A 129 -5.03 10.56 -2.30
N ASP A 130 -5.86 9.52 -2.06
CA ASP A 130 -7.03 9.70 -1.22
C ASP A 130 -7.46 8.37 -0.56
N VAL A 131 -7.99 8.47 0.65
CA VAL A 131 -8.66 7.37 1.36
C VAL A 131 -9.91 7.92 2.01
N HIS A 132 -11.08 7.40 1.66
CA HIS A 132 -12.35 7.82 2.22
C HIS A 132 -13.33 6.65 2.36
N ARG A 133 -14.35 6.82 3.17
CA ARG A 133 -15.38 5.79 3.35
C ARG A 133 -16.11 5.54 2.03
N ALA A 134 -16.21 4.27 1.65
CA ALA A 134 -16.86 3.86 0.42
C ALA A 134 -18.37 4.13 0.48
N THR A 135 -18.92 4.82 -0.51
CA THR A 135 -20.34 5.04 -0.71
C THR A 135 -20.74 4.66 -2.13
N ARG A 136 -22.05 4.55 -2.37
CA ARG A 136 -22.56 4.20 -3.71
C ARG A 136 -22.25 5.26 -4.78
N THR A 137 -22.01 6.49 -4.37
CA THR A 137 -21.87 7.63 -5.27
C THR A 137 -20.46 8.23 -5.31
N CYS A 138 -19.62 7.95 -4.29
CA CYS A 138 -18.26 8.45 -4.29
C CYS A 138 -17.46 7.90 -5.49
N CYS A 139 -16.47 8.64 -5.93
CA CYS A 139 -15.58 8.31 -7.05
C CYS A 139 -16.28 8.16 -8.43
N ARG A 140 -17.58 8.44 -8.57
CA ARG A 140 -18.27 8.33 -9.88
C ARG A 140 -17.70 9.24 -10.95
N HIS A 141 -17.23 10.41 -10.57
CA HIS A 141 -16.64 11.41 -11.45
C HIS A 141 -15.14 11.18 -11.72
N ARG A 142 -14.50 10.28 -10.97
CA ARG A 142 -13.11 9.91 -11.21
C ARG A 142 -13.08 8.86 -12.31
N GLY A 143 -12.52 9.17 -13.45
CA GLY A 143 -12.23 8.20 -14.51
C GLY A 143 -11.35 7.07 -14.00
N GLY A 144 -11.27 5.96 -14.74
CA GLY A 144 -10.34 4.87 -14.46
C GLY A 144 -10.94 3.61 -13.86
N LEU A 145 -10.05 2.70 -13.44
CA LEU A 145 -10.41 1.36 -13.01
C LEU A 145 -11.02 1.37 -11.59
N ARG A 146 -12.12 0.65 -11.43
CA ARG A 146 -12.86 0.54 -10.15
C ARG A 146 -13.20 -0.90 -9.82
N PRO A 147 -13.27 -1.25 -8.53
CA PRO A 147 -13.85 -2.52 -8.13
C PRO A 147 -15.34 -2.56 -8.44
N PRO A 148 -15.93 -3.75 -8.69
CA PRO A 148 -17.36 -3.90 -8.65
C PRO A 148 -17.87 -3.42 -7.30
N ARG A 149 -19.08 -2.85 -7.27
CA ARG A 149 -19.69 -2.15 -6.14
C ARG A 149 -19.56 -2.96 -4.84
N LEU A 150 -18.58 -2.61 -4.01
CA LEU A 150 -18.51 -3.08 -2.64
C LEU A 150 -19.07 -1.98 -1.74
N THR A 151 -20.19 -2.25 -1.10
CA THR A 151 -20.73 -1.44 -0.02
C THR A 151 -20.02 -1.84 1.25
N GLY A 152 -19.35 -0.88 1.87
CA GLY A 152 -18.59 -1.07 3.11
C GLY A 152 -17.07 -0.97 2.90
N GLY A 153 -16.37 -0.49 3.93
CA GLY A 153 -14.94 -0.27 3.88
C GLY A 153 -14.56 1.11 3.35
N TYR A 154 -13.34 1.21 2.84
CA TYR A 154 -12.72 2.45 2.40
C TYR A 154 -12.23 2.33 0.97
N HIS A 155 -12.46 3.36 0.16
CA HIS A 155 -11.82 3.51 -1.13
C HIS A 155 -10.42 4.09 -0.95
N TRP A 156 -9.47 3.40 -1.49
CA TRP A 156 -8.09 3.82 -1.63
C TRP A 156 -7.90 4.25 -3.08
N VAL A 157 -7.65 5.53 -3.29
CA VAL A 157 -7.56 6.14 -4.61
C VAL A 157 -6.09 6.33 -4.97
N TRP A 158 -5.69 5.71 -6.04
CA TRP A 158 -4.34 5.77 -6.58
C TRP A 158 -4.33 6.64 -7.84
N SER A 159 -3.34 7.50 -8.00
CA SER A 159 -3.23 8.35 -9.18
C SER A 159 -2.41 7.69 -10.28
N HIS A 160 -1.14 7.49 -10.05
CA HIS A 160 -0.18 6.94 -11.00
C HIS A 160 0.84 6.11 -10.25
N GLY A 161 1.65 5.34 -11.00
CA GLY A 161 2.71 4.55 -10.42
C GLY A 161 3.79 4.22 -11.43
N ALA A 162 4.94 3.83 -10.90
CA ALA A 162 6.05 3.29 -11.67
C ALA A 162 6.17 1.80 -11.38
N ARG A 163 6.11 0.98 -12.43
CA ARG A 163 6.32 -0.47 -12.34
C ARG A 163 7.78 -0.82 -12.56
N LEU A 164 8.23 -1.86 -11.85
CA LEU A 164 9.46 -2.55 -12.19
C LEU A 164 9.30 -3.27 -13.53
N ALA A 165 10.36 -3.32 -14.33
CA ALA A 165 10.37 -4.09 -15.58
C ALA A 165 10.07 -5.58 -15.33
N ARG A 166 10.53 -6.09 -14.18
CA ARG A 166 10.22 -7.44 -13.68
C ARG A 166 9.98 -7.37 -12.17
N PRO A 167 8.97 -8.07 -11.63
CA PRO A 167 8.79 -8.17 -10.19
C PRO A 167 10.02 -8.80 -9.53
N VAL A 168 10.36 -8.29 -8.34
CA VAL A 168 11.45 -8.82 -7.52
C VAL A 168 10.85 -9.63 -6.37
N HIS A 169 11.48 -10.76 -6.03
CA HIS A 169 11.02 -11.57 -4.92
C HIS A 169 10.91 -10.75 -3.63
N GLY A 170 9.79 -10.91 -2.92
CA GLY A 170 9.52 -10.21 -1.66
C GLY A 170 8.38 -10.85 -0.89
N HIS A 171 8.39 -10.63 0.42
CA HIS A 171 7.34 -11.09 1.32
C HIS A 171 6.29 -10.00 1.51
N GLY A 172 5.02 -10.40 1.59
CA GLY A 172 3.92 -9.50 1.89
C GLY A 172 3.84 -9.21 3.39
N PHE A 173 3.27 -8.05 3.71
CA PHE A 173 3.04 -7.58 5.08
C PHE A 173 1.57 -7.28 5.31
N LEU A 174 1.18 -7.19 6.57
CA LEU A 174 -0.13 -6.69 6.99
C LEU A 174 -0.04 -5.17 7.22
N GLY A 175 -1.03 -4.42 6.72
CA GLY A 175 -1.07 -2.97 6.88
C GLY A 175 -0.07 -2.21 6.01
N LEU A 176 0.34 -1.03 6.47
CA LEU A 176 1.50 -0.30 5.94
C LEU A 176 2.74 -0.73 6.71
N HIS A 177 3.82 -0.97 6.00
CA HIS A 177 5.05 -1.49 6.60
C HIS A 177 6.28 -0.68 6.16
N PRO A 178 7.15 -0.25 7.09
CA PRO A 178 8.39 0.42 6.76
C PRO A 178 9.31 -0.49 5.94
N VAL A 179 9.90 0.06 4.89
CA VAL A 179 10.88 -0.65 4.04
C VAL A 179 12.08 0.23 3.77
N ALA A 180 13.25 -0.37 3.76
CA ALA A 180 14.48 0.37 3.45
C ALA A 180 14.46 0.87 2.00
N TRP A 181 14.85 2.12 1.78
CA TRP A 181 14.96 2.69 0.43
C TRP A 181 15.94 1.93 -0.47
N SER A 182 16.89 1.20 0.10
CA SER A 182 17.79 0.34 -0.68
C SER A 182 17.05 -0.68 -1.54
N VAL A 183 15.90 -1.19 -1.08
CA VAL A 183 15.02 -2.08 -1.86
C VAL A 183 14.42 -1.34 -3.05
N LEU A 184 14.11 -0.05 -2.88
CA LEU A 184 13.53 0.81 -3.91
C LEU A 184 14.58 1.31 -4.89
N VAL A 185 15.77 1.68 -4.42
CA VAL A 185 16.88 2.15 -5.25
C VAL A 185 17.41 1.02 -6.12
N ALA A 186 17.53 -0.19 -5.59
CA ALA A 186 17.84 -1.38 -6.41
C ALA A 186 16.76 -1.62 -7.49
N SER A 187 15.51 -1.31 -7.17
CA SER A 187 14.38 -1.38 -8.10
C SER A 187 14.41 -0.26 -9.15
N ASP A 188 14.81 0.96 -8.77
CA ASP A 188 14.94 2.10 -9.69
C ASP A 188 16.15 1.94 -10.64
N ALA A 189 17.26 1.39 -10.16
CA ALA A 189 18.40 1.03 -11.01
C ALA A 189 18.02 -0.01 -12.07
N ALA A 190 17.18 -0.99 -11.70
CA ALA A 190 16.62 -1.96 -12.65
C ALA A 190 15.64 -1.31 -13.64
N LEU A 191 14.88 -0.29 -13.23
CA LEU A 191 14.01 0.50 -14.11
C LEU A 191 14.81 1.34 -15.09
N ARG A 192 15.90 1.97 -14.67
CA ARG A 192 16.78 2.77 -15.54
C ARG A 192 17.55 1.91 -16.53
N ALA A 193 18.02 0.74 -16.11
CA ALA A 193 18.71 -0.22 -17.00
C ALA A 193 17.81 -0.85 -18.06
N ALA A 194 16.48 -0.87 -17.84
CA ALA A 194 15.52 -1.41 -18.80
C ALA A 194 15.03 -0.37 -19.83
N ASN A 195 15.40 0.92 -19.67
CA ASN A 195 15.04 2.03 -20.57
C ASN A 195 16.24 2.48 -21.44
N VAL A 196 17.32 1.75 -21.46
CA VAL A 196 18.46 1.86 -22.37
C VAL A 196 18.47 0.66 -23.31
#